data_b843d4541cddda34f7646a31171843cd
#
_entry.id   b843d4541cddda34f7646a31171843cd
#
_cell.length_a   1.000
_cell.length_b   1.000
_cell.length_c   1.000
_cell.angle_alpha   90.00
_cell.angle_beta   90.00
_cell.angle_gamma   90.00
#
_symmetry.space_group_name_H-M   'P 1'
#
loop_
_entity.id
_entity.type
_entity.pdbx_description
1 polymer ?
#
loop_
_entity_poly.entity_id
_entity_poly.type
_entity_poly.pdbx_seq_one_letter_code
_entity_poly.pdbx_strand_id
1 'polypeptide(L)'
;QEYLSQLNINDVMATVKIPAINVNLPIYHGTESATLDKGIGHLFGTALPVGGESTHTVLTGHTGLGTATMFDQLTSLKEGDVFYIEVPGRHLKYQINDIRVVLPNETETLNKVAGKDLATLITCTPYGVNTHRLLVTGERVPMDEETVAAESAQVKGTVLRPWMIAILIAVAIILLVSAIVWARSRKRRTEEPAQIDEAVAGTGAAGTAAGAASVGGAASAGWAPAAVPDLLTSADQITDDEINAGRTAALRKILEERGRE
;
A
#
# COMPACT_ATOMS: atom_id res chain seq x y z
N GLN A 1 -26.30 -11.20 5.09
CA GLN A 1 -25.35 -12.18 5.70
C GLN A 1 -24.85 -13.22 4.70
N GLU A 2 -25.67 -13.66 3.74
CA GLU A 2 -25.28 -14.64 2.72
C GLU A 2 -24.07 -14.16 1.89
N TYR A 3 -24.05 -12.90 1.44
CA TYR A 3 -22.93 -12.34 0.69
C TYR A 3 -21.60 -12.41 1.46
N LEU A 4 -21.61 -12.10 2.75
CA LEU A 4 -20.39 -12.10 3.58
C LEU A 4 -19.86 -13.51 3.86
N SER A 5 -20.67 -14.56 3.64
CA SER A 5 -20.25 -15.95 3.79
C SER A 5 -19.64 -16.53 2.49
N GLN A 6 -19.83 -15.87 1.35
CA GLN A 6 -19.30 -16.33 0.07
C GLN A 6 -17.80 -16.06 -0.03
N LEU A 7 -17.01 -17.04 -0.44
CA LEU A 7 -15.56 -16.94 -0.62
C LEU A 7 -14.80 -16.44 0.65
N ASN A 8 -15.40 -16.57 1.83
CA ASN A 8 -14.81 -16.11 3.09
C ASN A 8 -13.97 -17.24 3.73
N ILE A 9 -12.74 -17.43 3.25
CA ILE A 9 -11.81 -18.44 3.80
C ILE A 9 -10.92 -17.85 4.90
N ASN A 10 -10.50 -16.60 4.78
CA ASN A 10 -9.67 -15.88 5.75
C ASN A 10 -9.94 -14.37 5.68
N ASP A 11 -11.19 -13.94 5.70
CA ASP A 11 -11.65 -12.57 5.46
C ASP A 11 -11.33 -12.03 4.05
N VAL A 12 -10.56 -12.77 3.25
CA VAL A 12 -10.16 -12.42 1.88
C VAL A 12 -10.93 -13.27 0.89
N MET A 13 -11.64 -12.63 -0.05
CA MET A 13 -12.39 -13.32 -1.11
C MET A 13 -11.48 -13.84 -2.21
N ALA A 14 -10.51 -13.06 -2.61
CA ALA A 14 -9.65 -13.27 -3.75
C ALA A 14 -8.42 -12.37 -3.68
N THR A 15 -7.54 -12.48 -4.66
CA THR A 15 -6.41 -11.56 -4.86
C THR A 15 -6.46 -11.01 -6.28
N VAL A 16 -6.23 -9.70 -6.44
CA VAL A 16 -6.02 -9.09 -7.77
C VAL A 16 -4.55 -8.87 -8.01
N LYS A 17 -4.06 -9.28 -9.19
CA LYS A 17 -2.69 -9.07 -9.65
C LYS A 17 -2.69 -8.31 -10.97
N ILE A 18 -1.90 -7.24 -11.06
CA ILE A 18 -1.76 -6.41 -12.26
C ILE A 18 -0.27 -6.25 -12.52
N PRO A 19 0.35 -7.12 -13.33
CA PRO A 19 1.80 -7.13 -13.53
C PRO A 19 2.35 -5.82 -14.09
N ALA A 20 1.64 -5.19 -15.03
CA ALA A 20 2.07 -3.95 -15.68
C ALA A 20 2.35 -2.80 -14.71
N ILE A 21 1.69 -2.78 -13.55
CA ILE A 21 1.84 -1.76 -12.50
C ILE A 21 2.29 -2.35 -11.15
N ASN A 22 2.76 -3.60 -11.15
CA ASN A 22 3.25 -4.30 -9.96
C ASN A 22 2.27 -4.30 -8.77
N VAL A 23 0.97 -4.51 -9.03
CA VAL A 23 -0.09 -4.63 -8.03
C VAL A 23 -0.32 -6.09 -7.69
N ASN A 24 -0.40 -6.40 -6.40
CA ASN A 24 -0.81 -7.69 -5.85
C ASN A 24 -1.52 -7.44 -4.52
N LEU A 25 -2.85 -7.35 -4.54
CA LEU A 25 -3.65 -6.89 -3.42
C LEU A 25 -4.79 -7.86 -3.10
N PRO A 26 -5.11 -8.05 -1.81
CA PRO A 26 -6.27 -8.83 -1.40
C PRO A 26 -7.58 -8.12 -1.74
N ILE A 27 -8.60 -8.91 -2.06
CA ILE A 27 -9.97 -8.46 -2.32
C ILE A 27 -10.82 -8.86 -1.12
N TYR A 28 -11.54 -7.91 -0.58
CA TYR A 28 -12.45 -8.07 0.55
C TYR A 28 -13.89 -7.81 0.16
N HIS A 29 -14.83 -8.23 1.00
CA HIS A 29 -16.24 -7.93 0.86
C HIS A 29 -16.54 -6.47 1.13
N GLY A 30 -17.39 -5.86 0.29
CA GLY A 30 -17.86 -4.50 0.48
C GLY A 30 -16.86 -3.44 0.06
N THR A 31 -17.29 -2.18 0.18
CA THR A 31 -16.53 -1.01 -0.27
C THR A 31 -16.54 0.10 0.77
N GLU A 32 -16.77 -0.26 2.03
CA GLU A 32 -16.70 0.63 3.17
C GLU A 32 -15.24 1.08 3.38
N SER A 33 -15.05 2.25 3.98
CA SER A 33 -13.71 2.84 4.21
C SER A 33 -12.77 1.85 4.92
N ALA A 34 -13.25 1.19 5.97
CA ALA A 34 -12.46 0.20 6.71
C ALA A 34 -12.00 -1.02 5.86
N THR A 35 -12.73 -1.34 4.79
CA THR A 35 -12.36 -2.38 3.82
C THR A 35 -11.31 -1.85 2.86
N LEU A 36 -11.53 -0.65 2.30
CA LEU A 36 -10.66 -0.05 1.31
C LEU A 36 -9.30 0.39 1.88
N ASP A 37 -9.23 0.64 3.18
CA ASP A 37 -7.97 0.91 3.88
C ASP A 37 -7.05 -0.33 3.97
N LYS A 38 -7.63 -1.54 3.87
CA LYS A 38 -6.91 -2.82 3.95
C LYS A 38 -6.51 -3.38 2.58
N GLY A 39 -7.28 -3.06 1.54
CA GLY A 39 -7.08 -3.61 0.21
C GLY A 39 -8.17 -3.21 -0.77
N ILE A 40 -8.48 -4.12 -1.68
CA ILE A 40 -9.49 -3.90 -2.72
C ILE A 40 -10.84 -4.39 -2.21
N GLY A 41 -11.88 -3.59 -2.43
CA GLY A 41 -13.25 -3.93 -2.08
C GLY A 41 -14.02 -4.49 -3.27
N HIS A 42 -14.79 -5.56 -3.06
CA HIS A 42 -15.76 -6.05 -4.04
C HIS A 42 -17.07 -5.29 -3.89
N LEU A 43 -17.54 -4.67 -4.98
CA LEU A 43 -18.77 -3.88 -4.97
C LEU A 43 -19.99 -4.81 -4.82
N PHE A 44 -20.71 -4.65 -3.70
CA PHE A 44 -21.94 -5.39 -3.42
C PHE A 44 -22.97 -5.19 -4.53
N GLY A 45 -23.63 -6.28 -4.93
CA GLY A 45 -24.63 -6.26 -6.02
C GLY A 45 -24.07 -6.58 -7.40
N THR A 46 -22.74 -6.64 -7.56
CA THR A 46 -22.09 -7.15 -8.76
C THR A 46 -21.80 -8.65 -8.64
N ALA A 47 -21.39 -9.31 -9.73
CA ALA A 47 -21.07 -10.73 -9.70
C ALA A 47 -19.83 -10.98 -8.81
N LEU A 48 -19.82 -12.11 -8.10
CA LEU A 48 -18.64 -12.53 -7.34
C LEU A 48 -17.43 -12.72 -8.28
N PRO A 49 -16.19 -12.53 -7.79
CA PRO A 49 -14.98 -12.56 -8.59
C PRO A 49 -14.54 -13.99 -8.97
N VAL A 50 -15.51 -14.82 -9.37
CA VAL A 50 -15.29 -16.23 -9.77
C VAL A 50 -15.40 -16.46 -11.28
N GLY A 51 -15.68 -15.39 -12.04
CA GLY A 51 -15.93 -15.45 -13.48
C GLY A 51 -17.21 -16.18 -13.84
N GLY A 52 -17.53 -16.20 -15.11
CA GLY A 52 -18.68 -16.88 -15.68
C GLY A 52 -19.31 -16.10 -16.82
N GLU A 53 -20.01 -16.80 -17.68
CA GLU A 53 -20.73 -16.19 -18.79
C GLU A 53 -21.83 -15.25 -18.28
N SER A 54 -21.96 -14.10 -18.90
CA SER A 54 -22.93 -13.04 -18.53
C SER A 54 -22.75 -12.52 -17.09
N THR A 55 -21.50 -12.47 -16.61
CA THR A 55 -21.14 -11.90 -15.31
C THR A 55 -20.33 -10.64 -15.46
N HIS A 56 -20.41 -9.74 -14.46
CA HIS A 56 -19.58 -8.57 -14.36
C HIS A 56 -19.21 -8.35 -12.89
N THR A 57 -17.96 -8.58 -12.54
CA THR A 57 -17.43 -8.31 -11.20
C THR A 57 -16.82 -6.91 -11.15
N VAL A 58 -17.05 -6.19 -10.07
CA VAL A 58 -16.54 -4.82 -9.90
C VAL A 58 -15.70 -4.73 -8.63
N LEU A 59 -14.48 -4.30 -8.80
CA LEU A 59 -13.47 -4.18 -7.75
C LEU A 59 -13.05 -2.72 -7.62
N THR A 60 -13.08 -2.18 -6.41
CA THR A 60 -12.69 -0.79 -6.16
C THR A 60 -11.53 -0.70 -5.17
N GLY A 61 -10.66 0.27 -5.38
CA GLY A 61 -9.52 0.55 -4.53
C GLY A 61 -9.21 2.04 -4.46
N HIS A 62 -8.64 2.45 -3.35
CA HIS A 62 -8.20 3.83 -3.18
C HIS A 62 -7.10 4.24 -4.16
N THR A 63 -7.05 5.54 -4.45
CA THR A 63 -5.90 6.24 -5.00
C THR A 63 -5.52 7.38 -4.05
N GLY A 64 -4.22 7.61 -3.86
CA GLY A 64 -3.72 8.68 -2.99
C GLY A 64 -3.74 8.34 -1.50
N LEU A 65 -3.82 7.06 -1.12
CA LEU A 65 -3.71 6.67 0.27
C LEU A 65 -2.24 6.79 0.72
N GLY A 66 -1.95 7.69 1.68
CA GLY A 66 -0.58 7.98 2.11
C GLY A 66 0.19 6.79 2.69
N THR A 67 -0.51 5.73 3.11
CA THR A 67 0.05 4.54 3.75
C THR A 67 0.29 3.37 2.81
N ALA A 68 -0.36 3.34 1.63
CA ALA A 68 -0.27 2.22 0.69
C ALA A 68 -0.54 2.65 -0.76
N THR A 69 0.21 2.05 -1.68
CA THR A 69 0.01 2.21 -3.13
C THR A 69 -1.03 1.19 -3.58
N MET A 70 -2.30 1.55 -3.53
CA MET A 70 -3.41 0.67 -3.95
C MET A 70 -3.56 0.69 -5.47
N PHE A 71 -4.46 1.51 -5.99
CA PHE A 71 -4.71 1.69 -7.42
C PHE A 71 -4.14 3.00 -7.98
N ASP A 72 -3.10 3.58 -7.33
CA ASP A 72 -2.51 4.85 -7.73
C ASP A 72 -2.04 4.87 -9.19
N GLN A 73 -1.51 3.74 -9.67
CA GLN A 73 -0.98 3.62 -11.03
C GLN A 73 -1.98 3.05 -12.03
N LEU A 74 -3.26 2.91 -11.67
CA LEU A 74 -4.28 2.38 -12.58
C LEU A 74 -4.41 3.24 -13.86
N THR A 75 -4.11 4.54 -13.77
CA THR A 75 -4.08 5.48 -14.89
C THR A 75 -2.99 5.19 -15.93
N SER A 76 -1.98 4.40 -15.62
CA SER A 76 -0.91 4.03 -16.55
C SER A 76 -1.21 2.80 -17.39
N LEU A 77 -2.29 2.08 -17.07
CA LEU A 77 -2.73 0.91 -17.83
C LEU A 77 -3.27 1.30 -19.21
N LYS A 78 -3.18 0.37 -20.15
CA LYS A 78 -3.61 0.52 -21.54
C LYS A 78 -4.50 -0.65 -21.94
N GLU A 79 -5.30 -0.43 -22.98
CA GLU A 79 -5.99 -1.52 -23.65
C GLU A 79 -4.97 -2.55 -24.14
N GLY A 80 -5.28 -3.84 -23.94
CA GLY A 80 -4.38 -4.95 -24.21
C GLY A 80 -3.55 -5.43 -23.01
N ASP A 81 -3.34 -4.60 -21.98
CA ASP A 81 -2.74 -5.04 -20.72
C ASP A 81 -3.63 -6.10 -20.06
N VAL A 82 -3.04 -6.90 -19.17
CA VAL A 82 -3.76 -7.98 -18.50
C VAL A 82 -3.73 -7.81 -16.98
N PHE A 83 -4.78 -8.29 -16.34
CA PHE A 83 -4.81 -8.49 -14.90
C PHE A 83 -5.42 -9.84 -14.56
N TYR A 84 -5.15 -10.30 -13.35
CA TYR A 84 -5.56 -11.60 -12.86
C TYR A 84 -6.39 -11.45 -11.60
N ILE A 85 -7.41 -12.29 -11.48
CA ILE A 85 -8.16 -12.48 -10.23
C ILE A 85 -7.93 -13.92 -9.81
N GLU A 86 -7.35 -14.11 -8.63
CA GLU A 86 -7.08 -15.41 -8.07
C GLU A 86 -8.05 -15.70 -6.93
N VAL A 87 -8.91 -16.68 -7.12
CA VAL A 87 -9.76 -17.26 -6.07
C VAL A 87 -9.30 -18.67 -5.75
N PRO A 88 -9.67 -19.25 -4.61
CA PRO A 88 -9.30 -20.62 -4.28
C PRO A 88 -9.66 -21.61 -5.39
N GLY A 89 -8.64 -22.27 -5.95
CA GLY A 89 -8.79 -23.26 -7.02
C GLY A 89 -9.03 -22.70 -8.42
N ARG A 90 -9.00 -21.38 -8.62
CA ARG A 90 -9.16 -20.75 -9.94
C ARG A 90 -8.28 -19.54 -10.10
N HIS A 91 -7.69 -19.41 -11.29
CA HIS A 91 -6.99 -18.23 -11.76
C HIS A 91 -7.74 -17.68 -12.96
N LEU A 92 -8.10 -16.41 -12.92
CA LEU A 92 -8.91 -15.76 -13.94
C LEU A 92 -8.06 -14.67 -14.58
N LYS A 93 -7.86 -14.74 -15.92
CA LYS A 93 -7.11 -13.74 -16.71
C LYS A 93 -8.10 -12.86 -17.45
N TYR A 94 -7.97 -11.55 -17.29
CA TYR A 94 -8.76 -10.55 -17.99
C TYR A 94 -7.84 -9.66 -18.81
N GLN A 95 -8.19 -9.42 -20.07
CA GLN A 95 -7.50 -8.47 -20.92
C GLN A 95 -8.31 -7.17 -20.98
N ILE A 96 -7.64 -6.05 -20.73
CA ILE A 96 -8.26 -4.73 -20.72
C ILE A 96 -8.70 -4.37 -22.14
N ASN A 97 -9.98 -4.06 -22.31
CA ASN A 97 -10.59 -3.68 -23.58
C ASN A 97 -11.33 -2.33 -23.52
N ASP A 98 -11.43 -1.73 -22.33
CA ASP A 98 -12.09 -0.43 -22.18
C ASP A 98 -11.52 0.32 -20.96
N ILE A 99 -11.17 1.60 -21.18
CA ILE A 99 -10.70 2.51 -20.12
C ILE A 99 -11.44 3.82 -20.27
N ARG A 100 -12.17 4.22 -19.23
CA ARG A 100 -12.93 5.46 -19.24
C ARG A 100 -12.97 6.18 -17.92
N VAL A 101 -13.18 7.47 -17.98
CA VAL A 101 -13.39 8.33 -16.80
C VAL A 101 -14.86 8.76 -16.79
N VAL A 102 -15.53 8.53 -15.67
CA VAL A 102 -16.95 8.78 -15.48
C VAL A 102 -17.21 9.58 -14.20
N LEU A 103 -18.39 10.15 -14.06
CA LEU A 103 -18.83 10.72 -12.78
C LEU A 103 -19.18 9.61 -11.78
N PRO A 104 -19.12 9.88 -10.46
CA PRO A 104 -19.37 8.86 -9.44
C PRO A 104 -20.74 8.20 -9.49
N ASN A 105 -21.73 8.87 -10.06
CA ASN A 105 -23.12 8.40 -10.22
C ASN A 105 -23.39 7.68 -11.55
N GLU A 106 -22.43 7.63 -12.45
CA GLU A 106 -22.56 6.94 -13.74
C GLU A 106 -22.19 5.46 -13.60
N THR A 107 -23.20 4.63 -13.31
CA THR A 107 -23.02 3.19 -13.04
C THR A 107 -23.49 2.29 -14.18
N GLU A 108 -24.03 2.85 -15.27
CA GLU A 108 -24.60 2.09 -16.39
C GLU A 108 -23.57 1.14 -17.05
N THR A 109 -22.31 1.55 -17.07
CA THR A 109 -21.21 0.78 -17.65
C THR A 109 -20.80 -0.44 -16.79
N LEU A 110 -21.31 -0.54 -15.56
CA LEU A 110 -21.05 -1.66 -14.65
C LEU A 110 -22.07 -2.79 -14.79
N ASN A 111 -23.05 -2.63 -15.68
CA ASN A 111 -24.04 -3.66 -15.94
C ASN A 111 -23.39 -4.88 -16.62
N LYS A 112 -23.93 -6.07 -16.31
CA LYS A 112 -23.55 -7.30 -17.00
C LYS A 112 -23.97 -7.27 -18.47
N VAL A 113 -23.14 -7.82 -19.33
CA VAL A 113 -23.40 -7.95 -20.76
C VAL A 113 -23.60 -9.44 -21.08
N ALA A 114 -24.68 -9.75 -21.82
CA ALA A 114 -24.99 -11.12 -22.19
C ALA A 114 -23.83 -11.77 -22.96
N GLY A 115 -23.45 -12.98 -22.59
CA GLY A 115 -22.37 -13.74 -23.22
C GLY A 115 -20.95 -13.32 -22.82
N LYS A 116 -20.78 -12.24 -22.02
CA LYS A 116 -19.46 -11.75 -21.63
C LYS A 116 -19.15 -12.07 -20.15
N ASP A 117 -17.88 -12.35 -19.89
CA ASP A 117 -17.30 -12.43 -18.55
C ASP A 117 -16.41 -11.21 -18.35
N LEU A 118 -16.91 -10.23 -17.59
CA LEU A 118 -16.26 -8.92 -17.40
C LEU A 118 -15.80 -8.73 -15.97
N ALA A 119 -14.68 -8.01 -15.84
CA ALA A 119 -14.20 -7.50 -14.56
C ALA A 119 -13.79 -6.03 -14.72
N THR A 120 -14.26 -5.15 -13.84
CA THR A 120 -13.90 -3.73 -13.84
C THR A 120 -13.16 -3.36 -12.56
N LEU A 121 -12.02 -2.69 -12.73
CA LEU A 121 -11.25 -2.07 -11.65
C LEU A 121 -11.63 -0.60 -11.58
N ILE A 122 -11.96 -0.11 -10.38
CA ILE A 122 -12.39 1.28 -10.17
C ILE A 122 -11.46 1.98 -9.17
N THR A 123 -11.10 3.21 -9.49
CA THR A 123 -10.43 4.10 -8.54
C THR A 123 -10.86 5.55 -8.73
N CYS A 124 -10.54 6.41 -7.76
CA CYS A 124 -10.78 7.84 -7.85
C CYS A 124 -9.78 8.52 -8.80
N THR A 125 -10.22 9.56 -9.50
CA THR A 125 -9.38 10.37 -10.39
C THR A 125 -9.93 11.80 -10.49
N PRO A 126 -9.14 12.85 -10.80
CA PRO A 126 -7.67 12.88 -10.78
C PRO A 126 -7.09 12.68 -9.37
N TYR A 127 -5.82 12.25 -9.31
CA TYR A 127 -5.12 12.03 -8.04
C TYR A 127 -5.22 13.23 -7.09
N GLY A 128 -5.65 13.00 -5.85
CA GLY A 128 -5.82 14.03 -4.83
C GLY A 128 -7.03 14.96 -5.00
N VAL A 129 -7.74 14.91 -6.15
CA VAL A 129 -8.96 15.69 -6.42
C VAL A 129 -10.20 14.81 -6.30
N ASN A 130 -10.16 13.59 -6.82
CA ASN A 130 -11.14 12.51 -6.63
C ASN A 130 -12.58 12.80 -7.11
N THR A 131 -12.75 13.76 -8.04
CA THR A 131 -14.07 14.17 -8.56
C THR A 131 -14.71 13.18 -9.51
N HIS A 132 -13.91 12.30 -10.10
CA HIS A 132 -14.35 11.30 -11.08
C HIS A 132 -13.91 9.90 -10.66
N ARG A 133 -14.36 8.91 -11.42
CA ARG A 133 -13.93 7.52 -11.29
C ARG A 133 -13.26 7.07 -12.58
N LEU A 134 -12.08 6.48 -12.45
CA LEU A 134 -11.43 5.75 -13.54
C LEU A 134 -11.94 4.31 -13.50
N LEU A 135 -12.49 3.86 -14.61
CA LEU A 135 -12.95 2.49 -14.84
C LEU A 135 -12.01 1.82 -15.84
N VAL A 136 -11.43 0.69 -15.44
CA VAL A 136 -10.59 -0.16 -16.29
C VAL A 136 -11.28 -1.50 -16.40
N THR A 137 -11.90 -1.77 -17.54
CA THR A 137 -12.69 -2.98 -17.78
C THR A 137 -11.91 -3.97 -18.62
N GLY A 138 -11.84 -5.22 -18.16
CA GLY A 138 -11.29 -6.33 -18.90
C GLY A 138 -12.33 -7.41 -19.18
N GLU A 139 -12.17 -8.08 -20.32
CA GLU A 139 -12.93 -9.25 -20.71
C GLU A 139 -12.10 -10.51 -20.51
N ARG A 140 -12.74 -11.58 -20.06
CA ARG A 140 -12.10 -12.86 -19.81
C ARG A 140 -11.40 -13.40 -21.05
N VAL A 141 -10.14 -13.82 -20.90
CA VAL A 141 -9.36 -14.49 -21.95
C VAL A 141 -8.87 -15.85 -21.47
N PRO A 142 -8.64 -16.79 -22.39
CA PRO A 142 -8.03 -18.08 -22.05
C PRO A 142 -6.71 -17.89 -21.31
N MET A 143 -6.42 -18.78 -20.41
CA MET A 143 -5.23 -18.73 -19.60
C MET A 143 -4.29 -19.87 -19.99
N ASP A 144 -3.07 -19.49 -20.37
CA ASP A 144 -1.97 -20.44 -20.53
C ASP A 144 -1.29 -20.58 -19.17
N GLU A 145 -1.31 -21.78 -18.58
CA GLU A 145 -0.73 -22.04 -17.25
C GLU A 145 0.75 -21.63 -17.15
N GLU A 146 1.48 -21.72 -18.24
CA GLU A 146 2.90 -21.33 -18.30
C GLU A 146 3.12 -19.83 -18.17
N THR A 147 2.21 -19.01 -18.71
CA THR A 147 2.27 -17.55 -18.59
C THR A 147 1.91 -17.06 -17.18
N VAL A 148 1.01 -17.74 -16.48
CA VAL A 148 0.61 -17.39 -15.10
C VAL A 148 1.78 -17.52 -14.14
N ALA A 149 2.56 -18.59 -14.24
CA ALA A 149 3.73 -18.79 -13.39
C ALA A 149 4.81 -17.72 -13.67
N ALA A 150 5.03 -17.35 -14.94
CA ALA A 150 6.02 -16.35 -15.33
C ALA A 150 5.60 -14.92 -14.93
N GLU A 151 4.34 -14.53 -15.19
CA GLU A 151 3.84 -13.18 -14.90
C GLU A 151 3.57 -12.97 -13.41
N SER A 152 3.10 -13.99 -12.69
CA SER A 152 2.95 -13.92 -11.23
C SER A 152 4.29 -13.90 -10.49
N ALA A 153 5.34 -14.47 -11.08
CA ALA A 153 6.70 -14.37 -10.55
C ALA A 153 7.29 -12.95 -10.68
N GLN A 154 6.91 -12.18 -11.71
CA GLN A 154 7.34 -10.80 -11.87
C GLN A 154 6.81 -9.87 -10.75
N VAL A 155 5.61 -10.14 -10.23
CA VAL A 155 5.02 -9.38 -9.11
C VAL A 155 5.73 -9.66 -7.77
N LYS A 156 6.52 -10.74 -7.67
CA LYS A 156 7.41 -11.00 -6.52
C LYS A 156 8.70 -10.18 -6.53
N GLY A 157 8.84 -9.23 -7.48
CA GLY A 157 9.99 -8.36 -7.61
C GLY A 157 10.28 -7.57 -6.34
N THR A 158 11.40 -7.91 -5.79
CA THR A 158 12.29 -7.24 -4.83
C THR A 158 11.66 -6.08 -4.05
N VAL A 159 11.28 -6.36 -2.82
CA VAL A 159 10.87 -5.37 -1.79
C VAL A 159 11.99 -4.33 -1.49
N LEU A 160 13.21 -4.57 -1.96
CA LEU A 160 14.35 -3.69 -1.75
C LEU A 160 14.41 -2.61 -2.84
N ARG A 161 13.97 -1.42 -2.51
CA ARG A 161 14.18 -0.24 -3.36
C ARG A 161 15.68 -0.01 -3.59
N PRO A 162 16.12 0.47 -4.76
CA PRO A 162 17.55 0.66 -5.08
C PRO A 162 18.32 1.45 -4.01
N TRP A 163 17.70 2.43 -3.37
CA TRP A 163 18.30 3.20 -2.28
C TRP A 163 18.55 2.36 -1.01
N MET A 164 17.73 1.33 -0.72
CA MET A 164 17.93 0.41 0.41
C MET A 164 19.16 -0.46 0.17
N ILE A 165 19.38 -0.91 -1.07
CA ILE A 165 20.58 -1.66 -1.46
C ILE A 165 21.81 -0.78 -1.28
N ALA A 166 21.75 0.50 -1.70
CA ALA A 166 22.85 1.46 -1.50
C ALA A 166 23.19 1.65 0.00
N ILE A 167 22.18 1.76 0.87
CA ILE A 167 22.39 1.86 2.33
C ILE A 167 23.03 0.58 2.87
N LEU A 168 22.57 -0.60 2.47
CA LEU A 168 23.16 -1.87 2.93
C LEU A 168 24.62 -1.99 2.51
N ILE A 169 24.97 -1.58 1.29
CA ILE A 169 26.35 -1.55 0.81
C ILE A 169 27.20 -0.55 1.63
N ALA A 170 26.68 0.65 1.89
CA ALA A 170 27.37 1.66 2.68
C ALA A 170 27.63 1.16 4.11
N VAL A 171 26.65 0.54 4.76
CA VAL A 171 26.81 -0.05 6.09
C VAL A 171 27.86 -1.19 6.08
N ALA A 172 27.82 -2.06 5.06
CA ALA A 172 28.81 -3.13 4.92
C ALA A 172 30.25 -2.57 4.77
N ILE A 173 30.43 -1.50 3.99
CA ILE A 173 31.72 -0.82 3.82
C ILE A 173 32.20 -0.22 5.16
N ILE A 174 31.32 0.45 5.89
CA ILE A 174 31.64 1.04 7.21
C ILE A 174 32.08 -0.04 8.19
N LEU A 175 31.37 -1.17 8.25
CA LEU A 175 31.72 -2.30 9.11
C LEU A 175 33.08 -2.91 8.72
N LEU A 176 33.34 -3.05 7.44
CA LEU A 176 34.60 -3.57 6.93
C LEU A 176 35.79 -2.67 7.29
N VAL A 177 35.64 -1.36 7.07
CA VAL A 177 36.66 -0.35 7.43
C VAL A 177 36.88 -0.34 8.93
N SER A 178 35.82 -0.38 9.75
CA SER A 178 35.93 -0.45 11.21
C SER A 178 36.65 -1.71 11.68
N ALA A 179 36.37 -2.84 11.07
CA ALA A 179 37.06 -4.10 11.36
C ALA A 179 38.55 -4.05 11.01
N ILE A 180 38.91 -3.44 9.88
CA ILE A 180 40.32 -3.27 9.46
C ILE A 180 41.04 -2.33 10.41
N VAL A 181 40.46 -1.19 10.81
CA VAL A 181 41.02 -0.24 11.75
C VAL A 181 41.22 -0.92 13.12
N TRP A 182 40.25 -1.69 13.59
CA TRP A 182 40.32 -2.41 14.84
C TRP A 182 41.41 -3.49 14.81
N ALA A 183 41.52 -4.25 13.72
CA ALA A 183 42.58 -5.26 13.57
C ALA A 183 43.99 -4.64 13.55
N ARG A 184 44.15 -3.47 12.85
CA ARG A 184 45.41 -2.74 12.83
C ARG A 184 45.74 -2.11 14.17
N SER A 185 44.78 -1.60 14.92
CA SER A 185 45.01 -1.04 16.26
C SER A 185 45.39 -2.13 17.28
N ARG A 186 44.83 -3.34 17.17
CA ARG A 186 45.25 -4.52 17.97
C ARG A 186 46.70 -4.89 17.68
N LYS A 187 47.11 -4.91 16.41
CA LYS A 187 48.49 -5.25 16.02
C LYS A 187 49.51 -4.24 16.53
N ARG A 188 49.14 -2.95 16.64
CA ARG A 188 50.00 -1.90 17.20
C ARG A 188 50.17 -1.99 18.71
N ARG A 189 49.19 -2.55 19.45
CA ARG A 189 49.29 -2.73 20.92
C ARG A 189 50.15 -3.92 21.34
N THR A 190 50.45 -4.83 20.40
CA THR A 190 51.33 -5.97 20.69
C THR A 190 52.81 -5.70 20.38
N GLU A 191 53.16 -4.52 19.81
CA GLU A 191 54.53 -4.15 19.43
C GLU A 191 55.13 -3.04 20.31
N GLU A 192 54.52 -2.67 21.45
CA GLU A 192 55.13 -1.73 22.38
C GLU A 192 56.08 -2.52 23.33
N PRO A 193 57.41 -2.38 23.18
CA PRO A 193 58.36 -3.07 24.07
C PRO A 193 58.31 -2.43 25.46
N ALA A 194 58.27 -3.29 26.47
CA ALA A 194 58.53 -2.96 27.86
C ALA A 194 59.92 -2.36 28.00
N GLN A 195 60.02 -1.06 28.05
CA GLN A 195 61.16 -0.34 28.57
C GLN A 195 60.64 0.93 29.24
N ILE A 196 60.59 0.94 30.53
CA ILE A 196 61.02 2.01 31.47
C ILE A 196 60.68 1.53 32.88
N ASP A 197 61.59 0.73 33.46
CA ASP A 197 61.80 0.71 34.88
C ASP A 197 63.26 1.05 35.06
N GLU A 198 63.53 2.20 35.55
CA GLU A 198 64.57 2.68 36.43
C GLU A 198 64.84 4.16 36.27
N ALA A 199 64.24 4.92 37.11
CA ALA A 199 64.91 6.05 37.71
C ALA A 199 63.93 6.93 38.47
N VAL A 200 64.17 7.02 39.67
CA VAL A 200 64.09 8.13 40.65
C VAL A 200 63.12 7.86 41.77
N ALA A 201 63.75 7.23 42.77
CA ALA A 201 63.41 7.47 44.15
C ALA A 201 64.03 8.81 44.57
N GLY A 202 63.25 9.66 45.14
CA GLY A 202 63.81 10.82 45.88
C GLY A 202 62.91 12.00 46.00
N THR A 203 62.54 12.29 47.25
CA THR A 203 62.14 13.62 47.80
C THR A 203 60.86 14.23 47.35
N GLY A 204 59.88 14.56 48.13
CA GLY A 204 59.80 15.16 49.42
C GLY A 204 58.54 15.99 49.45
N ALA A 205 57.76 15.71 50.42
CA ALA A 205 56.93 16.59 51.26
C ALA A 205 56.19 17.83 50.70
N ALA A 206 54.97 17.94 51.14
CA ALA A 206 54.21 19.08 51.66
C ALA A 206 53.43 19.98 50.66
N GLY A 207 52.19 20.17 51.00
CA GLY A 207 51.50 21.42 50.70
C GLY A 207 50.03 21.32 50.29
N THR A 208 49.20 21.17 51.27
CA THR A 208 47.96 21.92 51.57
C THR A 208 47.07 22.49 50.43
N ALA A 209 45.82 22.07 50.52
CA ALA A 209 44.62 22.88 50.68
C ALA A 209 43.95 23.53 49.46
N ALA A 210 42.71 23.16 49.35
CA ALA A 210 41.51 24.03 49.12
C ALA A 210 41.28 24.65 47.74
N GLY A 211 40.12 24.37 47.25
CA GLY A 211 39.47 25.16 46.17
C GLY A 211 38.29 24.51 45.57
N ALA A 212 37.19 24.51 46.31
CA ALA A 212 35.86 24.24 45.74
C ALA A 212 35.48 25.43 44.86
N ALA A 213 35.04 25.17 43.65
CA ALA A 213 34.21 26.07 42.88
C ALA A 213 33.26 25.30 41.98
N SER A 214 32.02 25.36 42.40
CA SER A 214 30.84 25.04 41.63
C SER A 214 30.56 26.14 40.62
N VAL A 215 30.33 25.81 39.36
CA VAL A 215 29.53 26.60 38.40
C VAL A 215 29.03 25.55 37.41
N GLY A 216 27.79 25.31 37.25
CA GLY A 216 26.72 26.17 36.88
C GLY A 216 26.12 25.53 35.63
N GLY A 217 24.89 24.99 35.75
CA GLY A 217 24.17 24.28 34.71
C GLY A 217 23.95 25.13 33.46
N ALA A 218 23.99 24.47 32.33
CA ALA A 218 23.46 24.97 31.08
C ALA A 218 22.20 24.17 30.73
N ALA A 219 21.11 24.89 30.70
CA ALA A 219 19.78 24.44 30.40
C ALA A 219 19.69 23.88 28.99
N SER A 220 19.13 22.67 28.86
CA SER A 220 18.61 22.11 27.62
C SER A 220 17.40 22.92 27.19
N ALA A 221 17.54 23.71 26.13
CA ALA A 221 16.42 24.36 25.45
C ALA A 221 15.61 23.29 24.73
N GLY A 222 14.45 22.97 25.25
CA GLY A 222 13.44 22.16 24.60
C GLY A 222 12.89 22.88 23.39
N TRP A 223 13.03 22.26 22.24
CA TRP A 223 12.33 22.67 21.03
C TRP A 223 10.90 22.14 21.12
N ALA A 224 9.94 23.01 21.38
CA ALA A 224 8.54 22.77 21.19
C ALA A 224 8.22 22.96 19.69
N PRO A 225 7.55 22.00 19.03
CA PRO A 225 7.06 22.23 17.67
C PRO A 225 5.90 23.25 17.72
N ALA A 226 6.01 24.25 16.84
CA ALA A 226 4.97 25.25 16.63
C ALA A 226 3.67 24.56 16.18
N ALA A 227 2.57 24.96 16.79
CA ALA A 227 1.22 24.53 16.42
C ALA A 227 0.94 24.93 14.97
N VAL A 228 0.67 23.93 14.12
CA VAL A 228 0.12 24.10 12.78
C VAL A 228 -1.37 24.38 12.96
N PRO A 229 -1.94 25.44 12.38
CA PRO A 229 -3.38 25.68 12.49
C PRO A 229 -4.16 24.60 11.74
N ASP A 230 -5.16 24.10 12.41
CA ASP A 230 -6.13 23.11 11.99
C ASP A 230 -7.01 23.69 10.86
N LEU A 231 -6.67 23.39 9.60
CA LEU A 231 -7.39 23.81 8.39
C LEU A 231 -7.95 22.61 7.61
N LEU A 232 -8.18 21.46 8.26
CA LEU A 232 -8.73 20.27 7.64
C LEU A 232 -10.02 19.77 8.32
N THR A 233 -10.92 20.67 8.68
CA THR A 233 -12.24 20.28 9.18
C THR A 233 -13.31 20.97 8.36
N SER A 234 -13.48 20.63 7.09
CA SER A 234 -14.70 20.95 6.32
C SER A 234 -14.73 20.39 4.91
N ALA A 235 -14.52 19.12 4.68
CA ALA A 235 -14.84 18.53 3.37
C ALA A 235 -14.85 17.00 3.33
N ASP A 236 -15.31 16.26 4.32
CA ASP A 236 -15.51 14.81 4.15
C ASP A 236 -16.48 14.20 5.17
N GLN A 237 -17.55 14.89 5.46
CA GLN A 237 -18.70 14.29 6.14
C GLN A 237 -19.91 14.30 5.23
N ILE A 238 -19.87 13.47 4.18
CA ILE A 238 -21.10 12.93 3.63
C ILE A 238 -21.53 11.89 4.68
N THR A 239 -22.51 12.25 5.49
CA THR A 239 -23.00 11.39 6.56
C THR A 239 -23.68 10.17 5.94
N ASP A 240 -23.60 9.02 6.65
CA ASP A 240 -24.28 7.77 6.27
C ASP A 240 -25.77 7.99 6.00
N ASP A 241 -26.37 9.05 6.55
CA ASP A 241 -27.76 9.46 6.32
C ASP A 241 -27.99 10.00 4.91
N GLU A 242 -27.06 10.71 4.27
CA GLU A 242 -27.20 11.19 2.89
C GLU A 242 -27.05 10.06 1.89
N ILE A 243 -26.17 9.10 2.16
CA ILE A 243 -26.02 7.89 1.34
C ILE A 243 -27.28 7.03 1.43
N ASN A 244 -27.84 6.87 2.62
CA ASN A 244 -29.10 6.13 2.84
C ASN A 244 -30.30 6.84 2.24
N ALA A 245 -30.39 8.16 2.27
CA ALA A 245 -31.47 8.93 1.66
C ALA A 245 -31.47 8.78 0.12
N GLY A 246 -30.32 8.86 -0.52
CA GLY A 246 -30.18 8.63 -1.96
C GLY A 246 -30.55 7.19 -2.36
N ARG A 247 -30.18 6.20 -1.55
CA ARG A 247 -30.48 4.77 -1.76
C ARG A 247 -31.96 4.47 -1.64
N THR A 248 -32.64 5.10 -0.66
CA THR A 248 -34.09 4.95 -0.44
C THR A 248 -34.90 5.60 -1.58
N ALA A 249 -34.43 6.74 -2.11
CA ALA A 249 -35.05 7.40 -3.24
C ALA A 249 -34.93 6.59 -4.54
N ALA A 250 -33.77 5.98 -4.80
CA ALA A 250 -33.56 5.13 -5.97
C ALA A 250 -34.41 3.85 -5.91
N LEU A 251 -34.51 3.20 -4.75
CA LEU A 251 -35.38 2.03 -4.56
C LEU A 251 -36.86 2.36 -4.73
N ARG A 252 -37.31 3.53 -4.25
CA ARG A 252 -38.69 3.97 -4.42
C ARG A 252 -39.03 4.16 -5.92
N LYS A 253 -38.13 4.76 -6.68
CA LYS A 253 -38.33 4.96 -8.12
C LYS A 253 -38.43 3.64 -8.88
N ILE A 254 -37.61 2.65 -8.54
CA ILE A 254 -37.66 1.30 -9.15
C ILE A 254 -38.98 0.60 -8.81
N LEU A 255 -39.48 0.74 -7.56
CA LEU A 255 -40.74 0.14 -7.15
C LEU A 255 -41.97 0.81 -7.78
N GLU A 256 -41.92 2.12 -8.01
CA GLU A 256 -42.97 2.87 -8.71
C GLU A 256 -43.03 2.54 -10.21
N GLU A 257 -41.88 2.30 -10.85
CA GLU A 257 -41.82 1.87 -12.26
C GLU A 257 -42.33 0.42 -12.45
N ARG A 258 -42.06 -0.48 -11.49
CA ARG A 258 -42.59 -1.88 -11.53
C ARG A 258 -44.09 -2.00 -11.19
N GLY A 259 -44.67 -1.02 -10.53
CA GLY A 259 -46.10 -1.02 -10.18
C GLY A 259 -47.00 -0.46 -11.27
N ARG A 260 -46.44 -0.06 -12.42
CA ARG A 260 -47.19 0.48 -13.59
C ARG A 260 -47.25 -0.49 -14.76
N GLU A 261 -46.65 -1.67 -14.68
CA GLU A 261 -46.85 -2.81 -15.58
C GLU A 261 -47.83 -3.83 -14.94
#